data_9ec3762eb55ea328bd304bff324f9252
#
_entry.id   9ec3762eb55ea328bd304bff324f9252
#
_cell.length_a   1.000
_cell.length_b   1.000
_cell.length_c   1.000
_cell.angle_alpha   90.00
_cell.angle_beta   90.00
_cell.angle_gamma   90.00
#
_symmetry.space_group_name_H-M   'P 1'
#
loop_
_entity.id
_entity.type
_entity.pdbx_description
1 polymer ?
#
loop_
_entity_poly.entity_id
_entity_poly.type
_entity_poly.pdbx_seq_one_letter_code
_entity_poly.pdbx_strand_id
1 'polypeptide(L)'
;VKTFLYGGLLFTATDVSKDDVEKEINALLDQRASYEEVDRPVSEGDYVKCSYEGKIDGEGVADLLPDKPMYGKQTNTWEEAGNVTGLGVQAIAEGIVGMSKGESKEVKADFDKDFELTPLAGKSVNYTLEVHEVREKKSATLDEDFLKSLKVEDEKTLRERMEKDLVARKERENLNTKRQQVTQKILEIPEFDLPQQAVDEESKIIFTFVY
;
A
#
# COMPACT_ATOMS: atom_id res chain seq x y z
N VAL A 1 15.38 10.91 0.78
CA VAL A 1 16.36 9.84 1.06
C VAL A 1 17.65 10.23 0.35
N LYS A 2 18.76 10.36 1.11
CA LYS A 2 20.08 10.66 0.51
C LYS A 2 20.70 9.34 0.04
N THR A 3 20.94 9.24 -1.26
CA THR A 3 21.58 8.08 -1.90
C THR A 3 22.99 8.47 -2.34
N PHE A 4 23.95 7.62 -2.05
CA PHE A 4 25.37 7.82 -2.39
C PHE A 4 25.84 6.70 -3.32
N LEU A 5 26.63 7.04 -4.32
CA LEU A 5 27.28 6.09 -5.22
C LEU A 5 28.74 5.92 -4.82
N TYR A 6 29.18 4.74 -4.43
CA TYR A 6 30.57 4.42 -4.12
C TYR A 6 30.98 3.10 -4.76
N GLY A 7 32.05 3.11 -5.56
CA GLY A 7 32.51 1.93 -6.27
C GLY A 7 31.47 1.29 -7.20
N GLY A 8 30.51 2.09 -7.71
CA GLY A 8 29.40 1.60 -8.55
C GLY A 8 28.28 0.89 -7.78
N LEU A 9 28.27 0.96 -6.43
CA LEU A 9 27.20 0.47 -5.57
C LEU A 9 26.38 1.65 -5.01
N LEU A 10 25.07 1.51 -4.99
CA LEU A 10 24.15 2.49 -4.42
C LEU A 10 24.02 2.26 -2.90
N PHE A 11 24.21 3.34 -2.15
CA PHE A 11 24.03 3.35 -0.69
C PHE A 11 22.90 4.30 -0.34
N THR A 12 21.99 3.85 0.48
CA THR A 12 20.94 4.68 1.05
C THR A 12 21.34 5.09 2.46
N ALA A 13 21.17 6.37 2.80
CA ALA A 13 21.43 6.83 4.16
C ALA A 13 20.50 6.10 5.14
N THR A 14 21.07 5.66 6.26
CA THR A 14 20.33 5.03 7.37
C THR A 14 19.80 6.04 8.38
N ASP A 15 19.96 7.34 8.07
CA ASP A 15 19.45 8.40 8.92
C ASP A 15 17.93 8.26 9.11
N VAL A 16 17.50 8.25 10.36
CA VAL A 16 16.11 8.27 10.76
C VAL A 16 15.78 9.68 11.23
N SER A 17 14.80 10.30 10.60
CA SER A 17 14.32 11.61 11.01
C SER A 17 13.26 11.46 12.11
N LYS A 18 13.01 12.53 12.86
CA LYS A 18 11.90 12.57 13.81
C LYS A 18 10.56 12.34 13.12
N ASP A 19 10.41 12.86 11.89
CA ASP A 19 9.20 12.66 11.08
C ASP A 19 8.98 11.18 10.72
N ASP A 20 10.05 10.41 10.49
CA ASP A 20 9.95 8.97 10.23
C ASP A 20 9.41 8.24 11.48
N VAL A 21 9.89 8.63 12.67
CA VAL A 21 9.43 8.06 13.96
C VAL A 21 7.96 8.42 14.21
N GLU A 22 7.56 9.69 13.97
CA GLU A 22 6.17 10.12 14.09
C GLU A 22 5.23 9.35 13.15
N LYS A 23 5.65 9.13 11.92
CA LYS A 23 4.87 8.34 10.96
C LYS A 23 4.65 6.90 11.43
N GLU A 24 5.67 6.25 11.99
CA GLU A 24 5.53 4.90 12.55
C GLU A 24 4.61 4.88 13.79
N ILE A 25 4.72 5.88 14.66
CA ILE A 25 3.83 6.00 15.82
C ILE A 25 2.39 6.21 15.35
N ASN A 26 2.16 7.11 14.40
CA ASN A 26 0.84 7.34 13.84
C ASN A 26 0.28 6.08 13.17
N ALA A 27 1.10 5.33 12.45
CA ALA A 27 0.70 4.05 11.87
C ALA A 27 0.28 3.02 12.94
N LEU A 28 0.97 2.99 14.09
CA LEU A 28 0.60 2.15 15.22
C LEU A 28 -0.73 2.58 15.87
N LEU A 29 -0.95 3.90 16.00
CA LEU A 29 -2.21 4.45 16.51
C LEU A 29 -3.37 4.14 15.55
N ASP A 30 -3.12 4.22 14.26
CA ASP A 30 -4.09 3.91 13.21
C ASP A 30 -4.49 2.43 13.18
N GLN A 31 -3.57 1.51 13.48
CA GLN A 31 -3.90 0.09 13.62
C GLN A 31 -4.90 -0.21 14.74
N ARG A 32 -5.03 0.70 15.70
CA ARG A 32 -5.99 0.62 16.82
C ARG A 32 -7.07 1.68 16.74
N ALA A 33 -7.24 2.28 15.56
CA ALA A 33 -8.31 3.23 15.34
C ALA A 33 -9.67 2.56 15.58
N SER A 34 -10.57 3.29 16.22
CA SER A 34 -11.98 2.97 16.27
C SER A 34 -12.71 3.66 15.13
N TYR A 35 -13.83 3.07 14.72
CA TYR A 35 -14.66 3.61 13.65
C TYR A 35 -16.04 3.87 14.23
N GLU A 36 -16.42 5.13 14.33
CA GLU A 36 -17.72 5.53 14.85
C GLU A 36 -18.61 6.00 13.71
N GLU A 37 -19.87 5.49 13.66
CA GLU A 37 -20.85 5.96 12.68
C GLU A 37 -21.19 7.41 12.97
N VAL A 38 -21.17 8.23 11.92
CA VAL A 38 -21.44 9.66 11.97
C VAL A 38 -22.48 10.05 10.93
N ASP A 39 -23.33 11.01 11.31
CA ASP A 39 -24.38 11.56 10.43
C ASP A 39 -23.97 12.96 9.96
N ARG A 40 -22.91 13.00 9.16
CA ARG A 40 -22.39 14.21 8.51
C ARG A 40 -21.86 13.86 7.12
N PRO A 41 -21.65 14.86 6.26
CA PRO A 41 -20.96 14.63 4.98
C PRO A 41 -19.59 13.97 5.18
N VAL A 42 -19.22 13.12 4.25
CA VAL A 42 -17.95 12.40 4.22
C VAL A 42 -16.77 13.37 4.18
N SER A 43 -15.83 13.20 5.09
CA SER A 43 -14.54 13.90 5.11
C SER A 43 -13.42 12.98 4.64
N GLU A 44 -12.30 13.55 4.20
CA GLU A 44 -11.10 12.78 3.88
C GLU A 44 -10.66 11.94 5.09
N GLY A 45 -10.32 10.68 4.85
CA GLY A 45 -9.92 9.71 5.88
C GLY A 45 -11.07 8.97 6.56
N ASP A 46 -12.34 9.35 6.28
CA ASP A 46 -13.50 8.57 6.74
C ASP A 46 -13.58 7.22 6.01
N TYR A 47 -14.08 6.20 6.69
CA TYR A 47 -14.45 4.93 6.09
C TYR A 47 -15.91 4.94 5.69
N VAL A 48 -16.17 4.73 4.41
CA VAL A 48 -17.50 4.87 3.83
C VAL A 48 -17.95 3.54 3.27
N LYS A 49 -19.11 3.09 3.72
CA LYS A 49 -19.79 1.96 3.10
C LYS A 49 -20.56 2.48 1.91
N CYS A 50 -20.18 2.03 0.73
CA CYS A 50 -20.78 2.48 -0.52
C CYS A 50 -21.04 1.33 -1.48
N SER A 51 -21.84 1.61 -2.47
CA SER A 51 -22.01 0.77 -3.66
C SER A 51 -21.65 1.61 -4.89
N TYR A 52 -21.09 0.95 -5.89
CA TYR A 52 -20.81 1.61 -7.16
C TYR A 52 -20.95 0.65 -8.34
N GLU A 53 -21.26 1.24 -9.48
CA GLU A 53 -21.35 0.54 -10.76
C GLU A 53 -20.75 1.40 -11.86
N GLY A 54 -19.75 0.85 -12.58
CA GLY A 54 -19.07 1.51 -13.69
C GLY A 54 -19.68 1.14 -15.04
N LYS A 55 -19.82 2.12 -15.93
CA LYS A 55 -20.29 1.92 -17.32
C LYS A 55 -19.38 2.64 -18.30
N ILE A 56 -19.15 1.98 -19.44
CA ILE A 56 -18.46 2.51 -20.62
C ILE A 56 -19.44 2.48 -21.77
N ASP A 57 -19.75 3.62 -22.36
CA ASP A 57 -20.66 3.73 -23.52
C ASP A 57 -22.01 2.99 -23.33
N GLY A 58 -22.45 2.88 -22.06
CA GLY A 58 -23.69 2.19 -21.71
C GLY A 58 -23.54 0.72 -21.32
N GLU A 59 -22.39 0.09 -21.56
CA GLU A 59 -22.10 -1.27 -21.16
C GLU A 59 -21.49 -1.32 -19.74
N GLY A 60 -21.89 -2.31 -18.95
CA GLY A 60 -21.36 -2.50 -17.60
C GLY A 60 -19.89 -2.96 -17.62
N VAL A 61 -19.03 -2.28 -16.85
CA VAL A 61 -17.62 -2.71 -16.72
C VAL A 61 -17.52 -4.11 -16.08
N ALA A 62 -18.48 -4.47 -15.23
CA ALA A 62 -18.54 -5.79 -14.60
C ALA A 62 -18.67 -6.93 -15.64
N ASP A 63 -19.34 -6.69 -16.77
CA ASP A 63 -19.49 -7.66 -17.85
C ASP A 63 -18.19 -7.78 -18.66
N LEU A 64 -17.42 -6.68 -18.77
CA LEU A 64 -16.14 -6.64 -19.48
C LEU A 64 -14.99 -7.23 -18.64
N LEU A 65 -15.09 -7.16 -17.30
CA LEU A 65 -14.07 -7.57 -16.35
C LEU A 65 -14.68 -8.38 -15.18
N PRO A 66 -15.20 -9.58 -15.43
CA PRO A 66 -15.83 -10.39 -14.38
C PRO A 66 -14.85 -10.81 -13.27
N ASP A 67 -13.56 -10.97 -13.60
CA ASP A 67 -12.52 -11.36 -12.67
C ASP A 67 -11.96 -10.18 -11.84
N LYS A 68 -12.39 -8.95 -12.12
CA LYS A 68 -11.94 -7.73 -11.46
C LYS A 68 -13.11 -6.86 -10.99
N PRO A 69 -13.95 -7.36 -10.08
CA PRO A 69 -15.18 -6.66 -9.66
C PRO A 69 -14.93 -5.28 -9.06
N MET A 70 -13.74 -5.05 -8.50
CA MET A 70 -13.35 -3.73 -7.95
C MET A 70 -13.32 -2.60 -8.98
N TYR A 71 -13.19 -2.91 -10.28
CA TYR A 71 -13.26 -1.92 -11.36
C TYR A 71 -14.64 -1.83 -11.99
N GLY A 72 -15.50 -2.83 -11.77
CA GLY A 72 -16.81 -2.92 -12.39
C GLY A 72 -17.94 -2.51 -11.48
N LYS A 73 -18.33 -3.41 -10.58
CA LYS A 73 -19.44 -3.21 -9.66
C LYS A 73 -19.11 -3.77 -8.29
N GLN A 74 -19.34 -2.98 -7.26
CA GLN A 74 -19.28 -3.40 -5.86
C GLN A 74 -20.55 -2.98 -5.12
N THR A 75 -20.98 -3.83 -4.22
CA THR A 75 -22.16 -3.56 -3.40
C THR A 75 -21.77 -3.67 -1.94
N ASN A 76 -22.08 -2.63 -1.14
CA ASN A 76 -21.75 -2.57 0.28
C ASN A 76 -20.25 -2.77 0.59
N THR A 77 -19.38 -2.24 -0.27
CA THR A 77 -17.94 -2.21 -0.02
C THR A 77 -17.56 -1.09 0.93
N TRP A 78 -16.41 -1.22 1.57
CA TRP A 78 -15.83 -0.18 2.40
C TRP A 78 -14.68 0.47 1.67
N GLU A 79 -14.77 1.80 1.52
CA GLU A 79 -13.73 2.63 0.87
C GLU A 79 -13.27 3.71 1.85
N GLU A 80 -11.98 4.01 1.86
CA GLU A 80 -11.42 5.15 2.59
C GLU A 80 -11.50 6.39 1.72
N ALA A 81 -12.23 7.40 2.18
CA ALA A 81 -12.46 8.63 1.44
C ALA A 81 -11.15 9.42 1.23
N GLY A 82 -10.88 9.81 -0.02
CA GLY A 82 -9.66 10.54 -0.39
C GLY A 82 -8.40 9.69 -0.51
N ASN A 83 -8.47 8.36 -0.30
CA ASN A 83 -7.30 7.49 -0.44
C ASN A 83 -7.00 7.17 -1.91
N VAL A 84 -6.06 7.91 -2.49
CA VAL A 84 -5.62 7.75 -3.89
C VAL A 84 -4.55 6.67 -4.08
N THR A 85 -4.03 6.09 -3.00
CA THR A 85 -2.97 5.06 -3.04
C THR A 85 -3.51 3.65 -2.85
N GLY A 86 -4.82 3.51 -2.61
CA GLY A 86 -5.50 2.23 -2.43
C GLY A 86 -5.61 1.41 -3.72
N LEU A 87 -5.96 0.15 -3.56
CA LEU A 87 -6.35 -0.71 -4.68
C LEU A 87 -7.75 -0.29 -5.16
N GLY A 88 -7.94 -0.17 -6.48
CA GLY A 88 -9.24 0.16 -7.05
C GLY A 88 -9.25 1.44 -7.88
N VAL A 89 -10.40 2.08 -7.93
CA VAL A 89 -10.63 3.28 -8.75
C VAL A 89 -10.50 4.53 -7.89
N GLN A 90 -9.42 5.29 -8.06
CA GLN A 90 -9.15 6.53 -7.30
C GLN A 90 -10.33 7.53 -7.36
N ALA A 91 -10.96 7.67 -8.53
CA ALA A 91 -12.10 8.58 -8.71
C ALA A 91 -13.30 8.24 -7.78
N ILE A 92 -13.41 6.98 -7.32
CA ILE A 92 -14.44 6.59 -6.34
C ILE A 92 -14.07 7.15 -4.98
N ALA A 93 -12.83 6.92 -4.50
CA ALA A 93 -12.35 7.41 -3.22
C ALA A 93 -12.42 8.95 -3.11
N GLU A 94 -12.09 9.64 -4.19
CA GLU A 94 -12.23 11.10 -4.28
C GLU A 94 -13.71 11.53 -4.40
N GLY A 95 -14.48 10.79 -5.18
CA GLY A 95 -15.88 11.13 -5.49
C GLY A 95 -16.82 11.05 -4.30
N ILE A 96 -16.55 10.14 -3.33
CA ILE A 96 -17.35 10.00 -2.10
C ILE A 96 -17.12 11.13 -1.10
N VAL A 97 -16.01 11.88 -1.19
CA VAL A 97 -15.75 13.02 -0.32
C VAL A 97 -16.84 14.09 -0.49
N GLY A 98 -17.39 14.54 0.62
CA GLY A 98 -18.48 15.53 0.67
C GLY A 98 -19.89 14.97 0.45
N MET A 99 -20.02 13.68 0.10
CA MET A 99 -21.34 13.03 -0.02
C MET A 99 -21.94 12.74 1.36
N SER A 100 -23.26 12.72 1.42
CA SER A 100 -24.02 12.37 2.62
C SER A 100 -24.57 10.94 2.52
N LYS A 101 -24.91 10.35 3.67
CA LYS A 101 -25.59 9.05 3.74
C LYS A 101 -26.89 9.08 2.89
N GLY A 102 -27.07 8.09 2.03
CA GLY A 102 -28.18 7.93 1.10
C GLY A 102 -28.06 8.76 -0.17
N GLU A 103 -26.97 9.50 -0.35
CA GLU A 103 -26.74 10.29 -1.56
C GLU A 103 -26.15 9.42 -2.67
N SER A 104 -26.59 9.68 -3.91
CA SER A 104 -26.04 9.09 -5.12
C SER A 104 -25.41 10.17 -6.00
N LYS A 105 -24.25 9.85 -6.59
CA LYS A 105 -23.49 10.76 -7.43
C LYS A 105 -22.82 10.00 -8.57
N GLU A 106 -22.75 10.64 -9.73
CA GLU A 106 -21.94 10.12 -10.83
C GLU A 106 -20.54 10.75 -10.80
N VAL A 107 -19.52 9.91 -10.96
CA VAL A 107 -18.13 10.34 -11.08
C VAL A 107 -17.52 9.70 -12.32
N LYS A 108 -16.60 10.41 -12.95
CA LYS A 108 -15.90 9.96 -14.14
C LYS A 108 -14.47 9.60 -13.76
N ALA A 109 -14.05 8.39 -14.16
CA ALA A 109 -12.67 7.94 -14.07
C ALA A 109 -12.09 7.84 -15.46
N ASP A 110 -10.97 8.50 -15.69
CA ASP A 110 -10.21 8.40 -16.93
C ASP A 110 -9.01 7.48 -16.70
N PHE A 111 -8.89 6.42 -17.49
CA PHE A 111 -7.80 5.46 -17.42
C PHE A 111 -6.76 5.75 -18.49
N ASP A 112 -5.48 5.71 -18.13
CA ASP A 112 -4.37 5.91 -19.05
C ASP A 112 -4.30 4.82 -20.11
N LYS A 113 -3.68 5.15 -21.26
CA LYS A 113 -3.51 4.21 -22.38
C LYS A 113 -2.64 3.00 -22.02
N ASP A 114 -1.75 3.18 -21.03
CA ASP A 114 -0.82 2.15 -20.53
C ASP A 114 -1.37 1.41 -19.31
N PHE A 115 -2.69 1.55 -19.05
CA PHE A 115 -3.31 0.88 -17.92
C PHE A 115 -3.30 -0.65 -18.12
N GLU A 116 -2.97 -1.40 -17.06
CA GLU A 116 -2.78 -2.86 -17.12
C GLU A 116 -3.98 -3.63 -17.66
N LEU A 117 -5.20 -3.11 -17.44
CA LEU A 117 -6.43 -3.75 -17.88
C LEU A 117 -6.84 -3.20 -19.26
N THR A 118 -6.51 -3.94 -20.30
CA THR A 118 -6.79 -3.57 -21.70
C THR A 118 -8.23 -3.08 -21.96
N PRO A 119 -9.30 -3.65 -21.35
CA PRO A 119 -10.67 -3.17 -21.55
C PRO A 119 -10.91 -1.75 -21.05
N LEU A 120 -10.09 -1.25 -20.08
CA LEU A 120 -10.19 0.09 -19.53
C LEU A 120 -9.14 1.05 -20.09
N ALA A 121 -8.05 0.54 -20.65
CA ALA A 121 -6.93 1.34 -21.13
C ALA A 121 -7.38 2.41 -22.14
N GLY A 122 -7.06 3.69 -21.83
CA GLY A 122 -7.41 4.85 -22.64
C GLY A 122 -8.91 5.18 -22.68
N LYS A 123 -9.73 4.60 -21.80
CA LYS A 123 -11.17 4.83 -21.74
C LYS A 123 -11.57 5.64 -20.53
N SER A 124 -12.72 6.28 -20.65
CA SER A 124 -13.41 6.96 -19.56
C SER A 124 -14.57 6.08 -19.07
N VAL A 125 -14.65 5.88 -17.78
CA VAL A 125 -15.72 5.10 -17.13
C VAL A 125 -16.56 6.05 -16.29
N ASN A 126 -17.86 5.98 -16.42
CA ASN A 126 -18.79 6.68 -15.55
C ASN A 126 -19.22 5.73 -14.43
N TYR A 127 -18.92 6.10 -13.20
CA TYR A 127 -19.33 5.38 -12.00
C TYR A 127 -20.51 6.06 -11.34
N THR A 128 -21.57 5.30 -11.09
CA THR A 128 -22.66 5.72 -10.21
C THR A 128 -22.32 5.25 -8.81
N LEU A 129 -22.15 6.18 -7.86
CA LEU A 129 -21.83 5.92 -6.46
C LEU A 129 -23.09 6.10 -5.61
N GLU A 130 -23.21 5.30 -4.55
CA GLU A 130 -24.26 5.44 -3.52
C GLU A 130 -23.62 5.21 -2.15
N VAL A 131 -23.79 6.17 -1.23
CA VAL A 131 -23.26 6.12 0.13
C VAL A 131 -24.32 5.56 1.09
N HIS A 132 -23.96 4.48 1.81
CA HIS A 132 -24.86 3.81 2.75
C HIS A 132 -24.57 4.16 4.21
N GLU A 133 -23.30 4.29 4.58
CA GLU A 133 -22.86 4.52 5.95
C GLU A 133 -21.53 5.27 5.95
N VAL A 134 -21.38 6.20 6.86
CA VAL A 134 -20.14 6.97 7.04
C VAL A 134 -19.61 6.69 8.44
N ARG A 135 -18.34 6.34 8.54
CA ARG A 135 -17.64 6.13 9.80
C ARG A 135 -16.40 7.01 9.88
N GLU A 136 -16.35 7.82 10.93
CA GLU A 136 -15.15 8.57 11.26
C GLU A 136 -14.09 7.65 11.85
N LYS A 137 -12.88 7.72 11.28
CA LYS A 137 -11.71 7.07 11.84
C LYS A 137 -11.18 7.89 13.00
N LYS A 138 -11.30 7.35 14.21
CA LYS A 138 -10.68 7.91 15.41
C LYS A 138 -9.41 7.15 15.71
N SER A 139 -8.26 7.73 15.37
CA SER A 139 -6.95 7.17 15.76
C SER A 139 -6.89 7.04 17.29
N ALA A 140 -6.31 5.94 17.76
CA ALA A 140 -6.08 5.76 19.19
C ALA A 140 -5.23 6.90 19.73
N THR A 141 -5.44 7.25 20.99
CA THR A 141 -4.60 8.22 21.69
C THR A 141 -3.40 7.53 22.33
N LEU A 142 -2.29 8.26 22.42
CA LEU A 142 -1.07 7.80 23.07
C LEU A 142 -1.25 7.93 24.59
N ASP A 143 -2.14 7.09 25.15
CA ASP A 143 -2.44 7.05 26.58
C ASP A 143 -1.66 5.95 27.33
N GLU A 144 -1.79 5.93 28.66
CA GLU A 144 -1.11 4.94 29.49
C GLU A 144 -1.50 3.50 29.14
N ASP A 145 -2.75 3.25 28.75
CA ASP A 145 -3.22 1.90 28.41
C ASP A 145 -2.63 1.44 27.09
N PHE A 146 -2.48 2.36 26.16
CA PHE A 146 -1.80 2.09 24.89
C PHE A 146 -0.31 1.77 25.14
N LEU A 147 0.41 2.59 25.94
CA LEU A 147 1.80 2.37 26.30
C LEU A 147 2.01 1.05 27.03
N LYS A 148 1.16 0.72 28.00
CA LYS A 148 1.17 -0.56 28.72
C LYS A 148 0.98 -1.75 27.78
N SER A 149 0.12 -1.64 26.77
CA SER A 149 -0.11 -2.68 25.80
C SER A 149 1.12 -2.99 24.93
N LEU A 150 1.96 -1.98 24.68
CA LEU A 150 3.25 -2.09 24.00
C LEU A 150 4.40 -2.46 24.93
N LYS A 151 4.14 -2.61 26.26
CA LYS A 151 5.13 -2.87 27.30
C LYS A 151 6.22 -1.78 27.32
N VAL A 152 5.82 -0.53 27.23
CA VAL A 152 6.66 0.67 27.35
C VAL A 152 6.15 1.53 28.49
N GLU A 153 7.07 2.18 29.19
CA GLU A 153 6.75 2.96 30.39
C GLU A 153 6.21 4.35 30.04
N ASP A 154 6.76 4.97 29.01
CA ASP A 154 6.40 6.31 28.60
C ASP A 154 6.56 6.54 27.09
N GLU A 155 6.06 7.65 26.61
CA GLU A 155 6.13 8.07 25.21
C GLU A 155 7.58 8.23 24.72
N LYS A 156 8.47 8.72 25.59
CA LYS A 156 9.88 8.91 25.25
C LYS A 156 10.55 7.56 24.97
N THR A 157 10.32 6.58 25.81
CA THR A 157 10.82 5.23 25.65
C THR A 157 10.26 4.58 24.36
N LEU A 158 8.99 4.84 24.03
CA LEU A 158 8.40 4.39 22.78
C LEU A 158 9.13 4.99 21.58
N ARG A 159 9.38 6.30 21.58
CA ARG A 159 10.09 7.00 20.48
C ARG A 159 11.51 6.48 20.31
N GLU A 160 12.26 6.31 21.39
CA GLU A 160 13.61 5.76 21.35
C GLU A 160 13.65 4.32 20.81
N ARG A 161 12.66 3.51 21.18
CA ARG A 161 12.52 2.15 20.65
C ARG A 161 12.20 2.15 19.17
N MET A 162 11.23 2.97 18.73
CA MET A 162 10.86 3.11 17.32
C MET A 162 12.05 3.59 16.46
N GLU A 163 12.80 4.56 16.96
CA GLU A 163 14.01 5.06 16.28
C GLU A 163 15.04 3.94 16.09
N LYS A 164 15.34 3.17 17.14
CA LYS A 164 16.25 2.02 17.07
C LYS A 164 15.77 0.95 16.10
N ASP A 165 14.48 0.62 16.13
CA ASP A 165 13.88 -0.38 15.25
C ASP A 165 13.91 0.09 13.79
N LEU A 166 13.65 1.36 13.52
CA LEU A 166 13.75 1.98 12.21
C LEU A 166 15.19 1.97 11.66
N VAL A 167 16.17 2.34 12.49
CA VAL A 167 17.59 2.28 12.13
C VAL A 167 17.97 0.84 11.76
N ALA A 168 17.66 -0.12 12.62
CA ALA A 168 17.97 -1.54 12.38
C ALA A 168 17.28 -2.09 11.11
N ARG A 169 16.04 -1.65 10.83
CA ARG A 169 15.32 -2.00 9.59
C ARG A 169 16.02 -1.43 8.37
N LYS A 170 16.35 -0.14 8.35
CA LYS A 170 17.07 0.52 7.26
C LYS A 170 18.45 -0.09 7.01
N GLU A 171 19.19 -0.44 8.08
CA GLU A 171 20.49 -1.13 7.96
C GLU A 171 20.35 -2.51 7.31
N ARG A 172 19.34 -3.28 7.69
CA ARG A 172 19.05 -4.59 7.13
C ARG A 172 18.64 -4.51 5.65
N GLU A 173 17.79 -3.55 5.30
CA GLU A 173 17.39 -3.29 3.93
C GLU A 173 18.60 -2.89 3.06
N ASN A 174 19.46 -1.99 3.57
CA ASN A 174 20.69 -1.60 2.90
C ASN A 174 21.62 -2.79 2.69
N LEU A 175 21.77 -3.64 3.68
CA LEU A 175 22.61 -4.85 3.57
C LEU A 175 22.07 -5.80 2.49
N ASN A 176 20.75 -5.99 2.45
CA ASN A 176 20.10 -6.82 1.43
C ASN A 176 20.26 -6.23 0.03
N THR A 177 20.05 -4.92 -0.11
CA THR A 177 20.27 -4.20 -1.39
C THR A 177 21.71 -4.32 -1.86
N LYS A 178 22.68 -4.16 -0.95
CA LYS A 178 24.10 -4.36 -1.27
C LYS A 178 24.39 -5.77 -1.75
N ARG A 179 23.86 -6.79 -1.05
CA ARG A 179 24.02 -8.20 -1.47
C ARG A 179 23.46 -8.44 -2.86
N GLN A 180 22.26 -7.93 -3.14
CA GLN A 180 21.64 -8.06 -4.47
C GLN A 180 22.48 -7.38 -5.54
N GLN A 181 22.95 -6.13 -5.32
CA GLN A 181 23.79 -5.41 -6.27
C GLN A 181 25.11 -6.11 -6.52
N VAL A 182 25.77 -6.65 -5.47
CA VAL A 182 27.02 -7.42 -5.61
C VAL A 182 26.75 -8.70 -6.40
N THR A 183 25.69 -9.44 -6.09
CA THR A 183 25.32 -10.65 -6.82
C THR A 183 25.07 -10.35 -8.29
N GLN A 184 24.32 -9.28 -8.59
CA GLN A 184 24.07 -8.87 -9.96
C GLN A 184 25.37 -8.53 -10.71
N LYS A 185 26.28 -7.78 -10.06
CA LYS A 185 27.59 -7.45 -10.66
C LYS A 185 28.47 -8.67 -10.88
N ILE A 186 28.41 -9.66 -9.99
CA ILE A 186 29.14 -10.94 -10.19
C ILE A 186 28.58 -11.68 -11.41
N LEU A 187 27.27 -11.68 -11.59
CA LEU A 187 26.62 -12.30 -12.74
C LEU A 187 26.90 -11.57 -14.08
N GLU A 188 27.24 -10.30 -14.02
CA GLU A 188 27.64 -9.49 -15.19
C GLU A 188 29.12 -9.74 -15.60
N ILE A 189 29.93 -10.40 -14.77
CA ILE A 189 31.30 -10.75 -15.10
C ILE A 189 31.26 -11.87 -16.16
N PRO A 190 31.81 -11.62 -17.39
CA PRO A 190 31.73 -12.62 -18.44
C PRO A 190 32.61 -13.85 -18.06
N GLU A 191 32.00 -14.99 -18.22
CA GLU A 191 32.56 -16.36 -18.26
C GLU A 191 33.79 -16.63 -17.40
N PHE A 192 33.56 -17.23 -16.26
CA PHE A 192 34.59 -18.07 -15.62
C PHE A 192 34.14 -19.52 -15.80
N ASP A 193 35.10 -20.39 -16.14
CA ASP A 193 34.88 -21.82 -16.24
C ASP A 193 34.48 -22.37 -14.87
N LEU A 194 33.21 -22.74 -14.74
CA LEU A 194 32.70 -23.41 -13.54
C LEU A 194 33.17 -24.89 -13.63
N PRO A 195 33.84 -25.41 -12.59
CA PRO A 195 34.14 -26.84 -12.54
C PRO A 195 32.83 -27.63 -12.65
N GLN A 196 32.69 -28.47 -13.67
CA GLN A 196 31.47 -29.24 -13.95
C GLN A 196 30.98 -30.00 -12.71
N GLN A 197 31.91 -30.45 -11.87
CA GLN A 197 31.63 -31.14 -10.63
C GLN A 197 30.84 -30.32 -9.63
N ALA A 198 31.12 -29.01 -9.50
CA ALA A 198 30.39 -28.09 -8.65
C ALA A 198 28.97 -27.82 -9.18
N VAL A 199 28.83 -27.72 -10.51
CA VAL A 199 27.51 -27.56 -11.16
C VAL A 199 26.63 -28.79 -10.92
N ASP A 200 27.22 -29.99 -11.03
CA ASP A 200 26.50 -31.27 -10.85
C ASP A 200 26.08 -31.47 -9.39
N GLU A 201 26.91 -31.07 -8.42
CA GLU A 201 26.59 -31.16 -6.99
C GLU A 201 25.47 -30.20 -6.60
N GLU A 202 25.54 -28.93 -6.99
CA GLU A 202 24.51 -27.95 -6.70
C GLU A 202 23.20 -28.29 -7.40
N SER A 203 23.25 -28.78 -8.64
CA SER A 203 22.05 -29.22 -9.36
C SER A 203 21.34 -30.36 -8.62
N LYS A 204 22.06 -31.32 -8.04
CA LYS A 204 21.47 -32.39 -7.24
C LYS A 204 20.79 -31.87 -5.97
N ILE A 205 21.41 -30.90 -5.31
CA ILE A 205 20.86 -30.27 -4.11
C ILE A 205 19.53 -29.57 -4.44
N ILE A 206 19.50 -28.76 -5.50
CA ILE A 206 18.30 -28.06 -5.95
C ILE A 206 17.17 -29.04 -6.31
N PHE A 207 17.48 -30.09 -7.06
CA PHE A 207 16.50 -31.14 -7.41
C PHE A 207 15.96 -31.90 -6.20
N THR A 208 16.75 -32.05 -5.13
CA THR A 208 16.29 -32.73 -3.90
C THR A 208 15.36 -31.87 -3.05
N PHE A 209 15.41 -30.54 -3.19
CA PHE A 209 14.53 -29.61 -2.46
C PHE A 209 13.25 -29.21 -3.21
N VAL A 210 13.14 -29.51 -4.51
CA VAL A 210 11.99 -29.11 -5.36
C VAL A 210 11.02 -30.28 -5.61
N TYR A 211 11.42 -31.51 -5.30
CA TYR A 211 10.59 -32.72 -5.39
C TYR A 211 10.63 -33.49 -4.07
#